data_c4cba7813140918aecd6bdba8bcf1329
#
_entry.id   c4cba7813140918aecd6bdba8bcf1329
#
_cell.length_a   1.000
_cell.length_b   1.000
_cell.length_c   1.000
_cell.angle_alpha   90.00
_cell.angle_beta   90.00
_cell.angle_gamma   90.00
#
_symmetry.space_group_name_H-M   'P 1'
#
loop_
_entity.id
_entity.type
_entity.pdbx_description
1 polymer ?
#
loop_
_entity_poly.entity_id
_entity_poly.type
_entity_poly.pdbx_seq_one_letter_code
_entity_poly.pdbx_strand_id
1 'polypeptide(L)'
;MKSISKLLVVLLALCQLTCMLAACQKDEPEETSDTSETSQAGDAFALTIDNLGQYVIVVPEEKAKDLNAIVNKLQRMIKQDTGLDIPIVTDATEPAEYEILVGEVNREEATAFYKTAKHYDWGYAMVGKKILIVGYENTTLNESIWMFIPNVLEKMDETGLFLKGDVKVIHTDEEKNRQYEWLQSTMSFYCDALEGVTVNALGDSYFAGNGIGEENTWLGLLGTKYGMQMNNYGKGGSTISNYVTSGRNPMCDRYMNMAMNADIIIVEGGRNDFNHDVPIGEVDSQDTKTFSGALNVIIDGLQKKYPEAMIVCLSAWNFPDSKYGRYYTDYTNAMEAVAESQGVYYIKACDPEVSGVDMSSSAFRTKYCIKSSDVSHLNVAGMKYVMPYLEKALAACYTDFLSKK
;
A
#
# COMPACT_ATOMS: atom_id res chain seq x y z
N MET A 1 1.44 -5.59 39.14
CA MET A 1 0.24 -4.98 38.55
C MET A 1 0.57 -3.69 37.77
N LYS A 2 1.66 -3.65 36.98
CA LYS A 2 2.03 -2.48 36.15
C LYS A 2 2.41 -2.88 34.70
N SER A 3 2.19 -4.13 34.31
CA SER A 3 2.61 -4.67 33.00
C SER A 3 1.50 -4.65 31.92
N ILE A 4 0.25 -4.39 32.27
CA ILE A 4 -0.90 -4.57 31.33
C ILE A 4 -1.16 -3.33 30.47
N SER A 5 -0.58 -2.17 30.78
CA SER A 5 -0.94 -0.93 30.08
C SER A 5 -0.16 -0.66 28.77
N LYS A 6 1.00 -1.29 28.58
CA LYS A 6 1.86 -1.02 27.41
C LYS A 6 1.47 -1.82 26.16
N LEU A 7 0.90 -3.01 26.36
CA LEU A 7 0.31 -3.83 25.27
C LEU A 7 -1.01 -3.24 24.76
N LEU A 8 -1.67 -2.45 25.64
CA LEU A 8 -3.03 -1.94 25.36
C LEU A 8 -3.08 -0.81 24.32
N VAL A 9 -2.01 -0.05 24.12
CA VAL A 9 -2.01 1.11 23.21
C VAL A 9 -1.78 0.67 21.74
N VAL A 10 -0.92 -0.30 21.52
CA VAL A 10 -0.74 -0.89 20.17
C VAL A 10 -1.93 -1.79 19.82
N LEU A 11 -2.49 -2.51 20.81
CA LEU A 11 -3.73 -3.28 20.65
C LEU A 11 -4.99 -2.40 20.54
N LEU A 12 -5.05 -1.20 21.10
CA LEU A 12 -6.20 -0.29 20.94
C LEU A 12 -6.26 0.37 19.57
N ALA A 13 -5.12 0.61 18.93
CA ALA A 13 -5.09 1.00 17.51
C ALA A 13 -5.50 -0.17 16.60
N LEU A 14 -5.17 -1.42 16.97
CA LEU A 14 -5.59 -2.64 16.29
C LEU A 14 -7.03 -3.06 16.65
N CYS A 15 -7.51 -2.86 17.90
CA CYS A 15 -8.89 -3.20 18.29
C CYS A 15 -9.95 -2.27 17.68
N GLN A 16 -9.63 -1.05 17.29
CA GLN A 16 -10.56 -0.24 16.51
C GLN A 16 -10.73 -0.78 15.08
N LEU A 17 -9.72 -1.50 14.56
CA LEU A 17 -9.81 -2.19 13.27
C LEU A 17 -10.51 -3.55 13.37
N THR A 18 -10.34 -4.31 14.47
CA THR A 18 -10.94 -5.64 14.64
C THR A 18 -12.41 -5.61 15.10
N CYS A 19 -12.90 -4.54 15.71
CA CYS A 19 -14.34 -4.39 16.00
C CYS A 19 -15.21 -4.15 14.75
N MET A 20 -14.60 -3.85 13.60
CA MET A 20 -15.31 -3.85 12.31
C MET A 20 -15.35 -5.21 11.61
N LEU A 21 -14.54 -6.19 12.04
CA LEU A 21 -14.47 -7.52 11.41
C LEU A 21 -15.30 -8.61 12.11
N ALA A 22 -15.89 -8.35 13.28
CA ALA A 22 -16.66 -9.35 14.04
C ALA A 22 -18.18 -9.34 13.79
N ALA A 23 -18.66 -8.64 12.76
CA ALA A 23 -20.10 -8.52 12.46
C ALA A 23 -20.50 -9.17 11.12
N CYS A 24 -19.79 -10.18 10.64
CA CYS A 24 -20.24 -10.98 9.50
C CYS A 24 -20.41 -12.44 9.91
N GLN A 25 -21.53 -12.75 10.58
CA GLN A 25 -22.13 -14.07 10.51
C GLN A 25 -22.99 -14.15 9.26
N LYS A 26 -22.86 -15.29 8.57
CA LYS A 26 -23.61 -15.67 7.37
C LYS A 26 -25.10 -15.65 7.66
N ASP A 27 -25.87 -14.94 6.85
CA ASP A 27 -27.25 -15.28 6.55
C ASP A 27 -27.44 -15.25 5.02
N GLU A 28 -28.12 -16.25 4.52
CA GLU A 28 -28.48 -16.43 3.11
C GLU A 28 -29.37 -15.27 2.63
N PRO A 29 -29.38 -14.94 1.34
CA PRO A 29 -30.16 -13.82 0.84
C PRO A 29 -31.65 -14.18 0.82
N GLU A 30 -32.42 -13.56 1.71
CA GLU A 30 -33.85 -13.41 1.50
C GLU A 30 -34.11 -12.42 0.35
N GLU A 31 -34.86 -12.86 -0.63
CA GLU A 31 -35.48 -12.02 -1.66
C GLU A 31 -36.34 -10.95 -0.99
N THR A 32 -35.88 -9.69 -1.01
CA THR A 32 -36.75 -8.57 -0.67
C THR A 32 -37.30 -7.93 -1.94
N SER A 33 -38.60 -8.07 -2.05
CA SER A 33 -39.51 -7.44 -2.99
C SER A 33 -39.31 -5.92 -3.10
N ASP A 34 -39.21 -5.52 -4.34
CA ASP A 34 -39.56 -4.27 -4.97
C ASP A 34 -40.45 -3.33 -4.13
N THR A 35 -39.93 -2.13 -3.82
CA THR A 35 -40.77 -0.96 -3.62
C THR A 35 -40.42 0.06 -4.68
N SER A 36 -41.15 0.01 -5.77
CA SER A 36 -41.21 1.01 -6.81
C SER A 36 -41.66 2.36 -6.27
N GLU A 37 -40.75 3.32 -6.14
CA GLU A 37 -41.16 4.73 -6.20
C GLU A 37 -41.42 5.09 -7.67
N THR A 38 -42.66 5.26 -8.00
CA THR A 38 -43.17 5.77 -9.28
C THR A 38 -42.76 7.24 -9.44
N SER A 39 -41.63 7.52 -10.06
CA SER A 39 -41.39 8.80 -10.72
C SER A 39 -42.15 8.81 -12.06
N GLN A 40 -42.81 9.91 -12.37
CA GLN A 40 -43.59 10.13 -13.60
C GLN A 40 -42.81 9.67 -14.84
N ALA A 41 -43.37 8.72 -15.58
CA ALA A 41 -42.84 8.17 -16.80
C ALA A 41 -42.90 9.20 -17.94
N GLY A 42 -41.87 10.02 -18.08
CA GLY A 42 -41.47 10.49 -19.39
C GLY A 42 -40.88 9.29 -20.17
N ASP A 43 -41.14 9.17 -21.48
CA ASP A 43 -40.62 8.08 -22.29
C ASP A 43 -39.11 7.94 -22.07
N ALA A 44 -38.71 6.83 -21.47
CA ALA A 44 -37.28 6.58 -21.18
C ALA A 44 -36.51 6.55 -22.52
N PHE A 45 -35.38 7.26 -22.60
CA PHE A 45 -34.54 7.33 -23.79
C PHE A 45 -34.13 5.90 -24.22
N ALA A 46 -34.16 5.65 -25.52
CA ALA A 46 -33.74 4.40 -26.13
C ALA A 46 -32.51 4.64 -27.02
N LEU A 47 -31.42 3.92 -26.74
CA LEU A 47 -30.27 3.87 -27.62
C LEU A 47 -30.59 2.93 -28.78
N THR A 48 -30.62 3.45 -30.00
CA THR A 48 -30.92 2.72 -31.23
C THR A 48 -29.83 2.92 -32.26
N ILE A 49 -29.83 2.06 -33.30
CA ILE A 49 -28.91 2.22 -34.43
C ILE A 49 -29.06 3.57 -35.12
N ASP A 50 -30.27 4.11 -35.18
CA ASP A 50 -30.57 5.39 -35.86
C ASP A 50 -29.98 6.58 -35.09
N ASN A 51 -30.02 6.58 -33.75
CA ASN A 51 -29.48 7.68 -32.98
C ASN A 51 -27.99 7.47 -32.61
N LEU A 52 -27.47 6.27 -32.59
CA LEU A 52 -26.04 6.00 -32.36
C LEU A 52 -25.18 6.73 -33.39
N GLY A 53 -25.63 6.86 -34.65
CA GLY A 53 -24.92 7.63 -35.68
C GLY A 53 -24.80 9.14 -35.42
N GLN A 54 -25.51 9.67 -34.44
CA GLN A 54 -25.44 11.09 -34.02
C GLN A 54 -24.45 11.34 -32.88
N TYR A 55 -23.92 10.27 -32.30
CA TYR A 55 -22.97 10.38 -31.19
C TYR A 55 -21.59 10.87 -31.62
N VAL A 56 -20.88 11.47 -30.67
CA VAL A 56 -19.44 11.74 -30.73
C VAL A 56 -18.79 11.07 -29.53
N ILE A 57 -17.57 10.55 -29.69
CA ILE A 57 -16.76 10.04 -28.58
C ILE A 57 -15.95 11.19 -28.02
N VAL A 58 -16.11 11.49 -26.73
CA VAL A 58 -15.45 12.60 -26.04
C VAL A 58 -14.39 12.05 -25.10
N VAL A 59 -13.17 12.61 -25.17
CA VAL A 59 -12.03 12.26 -24.32
C VAL A 59 -11.49 13.51 -23.61
N PRO A 60 -10.85 13.37 -22.42
CA PRO A 60 -10.20 14.50 -21.78
C PRO A 60 -9.07 15.04 -22.67
N GLU A 61 -9.03 16.36 -22.92
CA GLU A 61 -8.02 16.98 -23.77
C GLU A 61 -6.60 16.69 -23.27
N GLU A 62 -6.38 16.80 -21.96
CA GLU A 62 -5.08 16.56 -21.32
C GLU A 62 -4.59 15.11 -21.45
N LYS A 63 -5.51 14.15 -21.54
CA LYS A 63 -5.22 12.71 -21.65
C LYS A 63 -5.44 12.13 -23.05
N ALA A 64 -5.80 12.94 -24.04
CA ALA A 64 -6.18 12.48 -25.37
C ALA A 64 -5.10 11.62 -26.05
N LYS A 65 -3.82 11.94 -25.88
CA LYS A 65 -2.69 11.14 -26.42
C LYS A 65 -2.59 9.78 -25.74
N ASP A 66 -2.75 9.73 -24.44
CA ASP A 66 -2.60 8.51 -23.63
C ASP A 66 -3.78 7.55 -23.86
N LEU A 67 -4.97 8.10 -24.10
CA LEU A 67 -6.19 7.35 -24.36
C LEU A 67 -6.37 6.95 -25.83
N ASN A 68 -5.57 7.46 -26.74
CA ASN A 68 -5.74 7.30 -28.18
C ASN A 68 -5.92 5.84 -28.63
N ALA A 69 -5.10 4.93 -28.10
CA ALA A 69 -5.19 3.48 -28.46
C ALA A 69 -6.51 2.86 -27.99
N ILE A 70 -6.99 3.23 -26.81
CA ILE A 70 -8.21 2.72 -26.16
C ILE A 70 -9.44 3.24 -26.94
N VAL A 71 -9.47 4.52 -27.23
CA VAL A 71 -10.61 5.20 -27.88
C VAL A 71 -10.72 4.81 -29.34
N ASN A 72 -9.60 4.70 -30.06
CA ASN A 72 -9.59 4.18 -31.43
C ASN A 72 -10.06 2.72 -31.49
N LYS A 73 -9.82 1.94 -30.45
CA LYS A 73 -10.35 0.58 -30.34
C LYS A 73 -11.88 0.62 -30.22
N LEU A 74 -12.43 1.44 -29.32
CA LEU A 74 -13.87 1.63 -29.18
C LEU A 74 -14.51 2.04 -30.51
N GLN A 75 -13.97 3.07 -31.17
CA GLN A 75 -14.46 3.53 -32.48
C GLN A 75 -14.47 2.41 -33.53
N ARG A 76 -13.36 1.65 -33.63
CA ARG A 76 -13.28 0.53 -34.60
C ARG A 76 -14.31 -0.56 -34.31
N MET A 77 -14.54 -0.90 -33.03
CA MET A 77 -15.51 -1.91 -32.66
C MET A 77 -16.95 -1.44 -32.96
N ILE A 78 -17.29 -0.19 -32.64
CA ILE A 78 -18.58 0.38 -33.04
C ILE A 78 -18.74 0.29 -34.57
N LYS A 79 -17.73 0.68 -35.32
CA LYS A 79 -17.78 0.64 -36.79
C LYS A 79 -17.90 -0.79 -37.33
N GLN A 80 -17.23 -1.75 -36.71
CA GLN A 80 -17.30 -3.18 -37.12
C GLN A 80 -18.70 -3.74 -36.88
N ASP A 81 -19.33 -3.43 -35.74
CA ASP A 81 -20.58 -4.04 -35.30
C ASP A 81 -21.80 -3.35 -35.93
N THR A 82 -21.68 -2.04 -36.23
CA THR A 82 -22.81 -1.21 -36.66
C THR A 82 -22.65 -0.58 -38.06
N GLY A 83 -21.45 -0.55 -38.58
CA GLY A 83 -21.10 0.18 -39.80
C GLY A 83 -20.94 1.69 -39.62
N LEU A 84 -21.20 2.24 -38.44
CA LEU A 84 -21.16 3.67 -38.15
C LEU A 84 -19.74 4.14 -37.82
N ASP A 85 -19.37 5.29 -38.36
CA ASP A 85 -18.08 5.95 -38.11
C ASP A 85 -18.30 7.15 -37.19
N ILE A 86 -18.13 6.95 -35.88
CA ILE A 86 -18.41 7.95 -34.86
C ILE A 86 -17.14 8.79 -34.63
N PRO A 87 -17.21 10.15 -34.74
CA PRO A 87 -16.05 10.99 -34.59
C PRO A 87 -15.55 11.01 -33.13
N ILE A 88 -14.23 11.20 -32.95
CA ILE A 88 -13.58 11.39 -31.67
C ILE A 88 -13.23 12.88 -31.53
N VAL A 89 -13.62 13.49 -30.42
CA VAL A 89 -13.35 14.88 -30.05
C VAL A 89 -12.81 14.97 -28.62
N THR A 90 -12.25 16.11 -28.25
CA THR A 90 -11.88 16.37 -26.85
C THR A 90 -12.98 17.12 -26.11
N ASP A 91 -12.93 17.11 -24.80
CA ASP A 91 -13.87 17.85 -23.94
C ASP A 91 -13.68 19.38 -23.97
N ALA A 92 -12.69 19.88 -24.71
CA ALA A 92 -12.58 21.28 -25.07
C ALA A 92 -13.66 21.75 -26.08
N THR A 93 -14.32 20.79 -26.78
CA THR A 93 -15.44 21.11 -27.68
C THR A 93 -16.72 21.38 -26.90
N GLU A 94 -17.63 22.20 -27.47
CA GLU A 94 -18.96 22.43 -26.89
C GLU A 94 -19.71 21.08 -26.72
N PRO A 95 -20.44 20.92 -25.61
CA PRO A 95 -21.23 19.70 -25.38
C PRO A 95 -22.23 19.42 -26.48
N ALA A 96 -22.23 18.18 -27.00
CA ALA A 96 -23.25 17.70 -27.92
C ALA A 96 -24.39 17.02 -27.16
N GLU A 97 -25.53 16.85 -27.81
CA GLU A 97 -26.69 16.16 -27.23
C GLU A 97 -26.43 14.68 -27.02
N TYR A 98 -25.67 14.06 -27.95
CA TYR A 98 -25.34 12.63 -27.95
C TYR A 98 -23.82 12.45 -27.83
N GLU A 99 -23.35 12.00 -26.68
CA GLU A 99 -21.93 11.84 -26.43
C GLU A 99 -21.64 10.48 -25.75
N ILE A 100 -20.56 9.83 -26.19
CA ILE A 100 -19.90 8.73 -25.47
C ILE A 100 -18.73 9.32 -24.71
N LEU A 101 -18.87 9.48 -23.40
CA LEU A 101 -17.90 10.12 -22.52
C LEU A 101 -16.91 9.05 -22.03
N VAL A 102 -15.63 9.14 -22.42
CA VAL A 102 -14.61 8.15 -22.06
C VAL A 102 -13.64 8.74 -21.04
N GLY A 103 -13.68 8.20 -19.81
CA GLY A 103 -12.87 8.68 -18.71
C GLY A 103 -13.43 9.95 -18.07
N GLU A 104 -12.56 10.64 -17.34
CA GLU A 104 -12.91 11.85 -16.56
C GLU A 104 -12.94 13.10 -17.48
N VAL A 105 -13.95 13.21 -18.30
CA VAL A 105 -14.17 14.36 -19.19
C VAL A 105 -14.89 15.49 -18.48
N ASN A 106 -14.66 16.73 -18.93
CA ASN A 106 -15.34 17.92 -18.43
C ASN A 106 -16.78 17.99 -18.97
N ARG A 107 -17.64 17.11 -18.44
CA ARG A 107 -19.08 17.05 -18.66
C ARG A 107 -19.78 16.80 -17.32
N GLU A 108 -20.96 17.34 -17.15
CA GLU A 108 -21.72 17.27 -15.88
C GLU A 108 -21.94 15.82 -15.45
N GLU A 109 -22.34 14.93 -16.34
CA GLU A 109 -22.63 13.54 -16.07
C GLU A 109 -21.38 12.76 -15.62
N ALA A 110 -20.23 12.98 -16.30
CA ALA A 110 -18.96 12.38 -15.92
C ALA A 110 -18.48 12.95 -14.58
N THR A 111 -18.52 14.27 -14.40
CA THR A 111 -18.14 14.93 -13.14
C THR A 111 -18.98 14.42 -11.97
N ALA A 112 -20.29 14.26 -12.15
CA ALA A 112 -21.17 13.71 -11.12
C ALA A 112 -20.79 12.28 -10.76
N PHE A 113 -20.45 11.43 -11.74
CA PHE A 113 -19.98 10.07 -11.49
C PHE A 113 -18.67 10.07 -10.70
N TYR A 114 -17.65 10.77 -11.19
CA TYR A 114 -16.30 10.76 -10.60
C TYR A 114 -16.24 11.42 -9.22
N LYS A 115 -17.20 12.27 -8.87
CA LYS A 115 -17.33 12.84 -7.51
C LYS A 115 -17.56 11.80 -6.42
N THR A 116 -18.18 10.66 -6.76
CA THR A 116 -18.53 9.60 -5.81
C THR A 116 -17.85 8.26 -6.09
N ALA A 117 -17.27 8.10 -7.28
CA ALA A 117 -16.59 6.87 -7.67
C ALA A 117 -15.28 6.71 -6.90
N LYS A 118 -14.95 5.47 -6.58
CA LYS A 118 -13.65 5.08 -6.01
C LYS A 118 -12.64 4.79 -7.13
N HIS A 119 -11.34 4.83 -6.81
CA HIS A 119 -10.27 4.71 -7.80
C HIS A 119 -10.31 3.44 -8.67
N TYR A 120 -10.76 2.32 -8.11
CA TYR A 120 -10.89 1.04 -8.82
C TYR A 120 -12.33 0.71 -9.21
N ASP A 121 -13.20 1.73 -9.34
CA ASP A 121 -14.51 1.59 -9.96
C ASP A 121 -14.38 1.72 -11.47
N TRP A 122 -15.01 0.80 -12.20
CA TRP A 122 -14.97 0.78 -13.66
C TRP A 122 -16.23 0.17 -14.26
N GLY A 123 -16.59 0.56 -15.47
CA GLY A 123 -17.77 0.06 -16.14
C GLY A 123 -18.38 1.05 -17.10
N TYR A 124 -19.69 0.97 -17.27
CA TYR A 124 -20.43 1.92 -18.10
C TYR A 124 -21.76 2.32 -17.47
N ALA A 125 -22.26 3.48 -17.87
CA ALA A 125 -23.58 3.94 -17.52
C ALA A 125 -24.22 4.68 -18.70
N MET A 126 -25.53 4.63 -18.81
CA MET A 126 -26.30 5.51 -19.67
C MET A 126 -27.12 6.45 -18.78
N VAL A 127 -26.92 7.75 -18.96
CA VAL A 127 -27.59 8.81 -18.22
C VAL A 127 -28.26 9.76 -19.23
N GLY A 128 -29.57 9.66 -19.35
CA GLY A 128 -30.32 10.36 -20.40
C GLY A 128 -29.82 9.93 -21.79
N LYS A 129 -29.25 10.88 -22.54
CA LYS A 129 -28.70 10.66 -23.90
C LYS A 129 -27.18 10.49 -23.92
N LYS A 130 -26.54 10.46 -22.76
CA LYS A 130 -25.07 10.30 -22.65
C LYS A 130 -24.73 8.88 -22.26
N ILE A 131 -23.63 8.36 -22.83
CA ILE A 131 -23.04 7.08 -22.48
C ILE A 131 -21.72 7.36 -21.79
N LEU A 132 -21.54 6.88 -20.55
CA LEU A 132 -20.31 6.99 -19.79
C LEU A 132 -19.55 5.67 -19.88
N ILE A 133 -18.29 5.72 -20.28
CA ILE A 133 -17.32 4.62 -20.16
C ILE A 133 -16.33 5.06 -19.10
N VAL A 134 -16.37 4.42 -17.93
CA VAL A 134 -15.73 4.94 -16.71
C VAL A 134 -14.60 4.06 -16.21
N GLY A 135 -13.58 4.70 -15.63
CA GLY A 135 -12.39 4.11 -15.04
C GLY A 135 -11.31 5.18 -14.88
N TYR A 136 -10.50 5.12 -13.82
CA TYR A 136 -9.45 6.11 -13.57
C TYR A 136 -8.15 5.81 -14.33
N GLU A 137 -7.90 4.53 -14.63
CA GLU A 137 -6.69 4.07 -15.30
C GLU A 137 -7.00 3.55 -16.71
N ASN A 138 -5.99 3.54 -17.58
CA ASN A 138 -6.12 2.99 -18.93
C ASN A 138 -6.55 1.51 -18.93
N THR A 139 -6.11 0.74 -17.92
CA THR A 139 -6.51 -0.66 -17.75
C THR A 139 -7.98 -0.78 -17.45
N THR A 140 -8.49 -0.03 -16.49
CA THR A 140 -9.91 -0.04 -16.10
C THR A 140 -10.83 0.50 -17.19
N LEU A 141 -10.41 1.56 -17.92
CA LEU A 141 -11.13 2.04 -19.09
C LEU A 141 -11.21 1.01 -20.21
N ASN A 142 -10.12 0.27 -20.45
CA ASN A 142 -10.12 -0.80 -21.44
C ASN A 142 -11.05 -1.96 -21.04
N GLU A 143 -11.08 -2.34 -19.76
CA GLU A 143 -12.05 -3.32 -19.23
C GLU A 143 -13.49 -2.84 -19.40
N SER A 144 -13.76 -1.56 -19.15
CA SER A 144 -15.09 -0.96 -19.33
C SER A 144 -15.57 -1.04 -20.79
N ILE A 145 -14.69 -0.78 -21.74
CA ILE A 145 -14.99 -0.93 -23.17
C ILE A 145 -15.27 -2.42 -23.51
N TRP A 146 -14.42 -3.32 -23.02
CA TRP A 146 -14.62 -4.77 -23.22
C TRP A 146 -15.93 -5.28 -22.63
N MET A 147 -16.44 -4.65 -21.60
CA MET A 147 -17.75 -4.97 -21.03
C MET A 147 -18.90 -4.31 -21.79
N PHE A 148 -18.73 -3.05 -22.23
CA PHE A 148 -19.76 -2.30 -22.95
C PHE A 148 -20.10 -2.94 -24.30
N ILE A 149 -19.12 -3.37 -25.07
CA ILE A 149 -19.32 -3.94 -26.39
C ILE A 149 -20.26 -5.15 -26.37
N PRO A 150 -19.95 -6.29 -25.68
CA PRO A 150 -20.82 -7.47 -25.70
C PRO A 150 -22.13 -7.26 -24.93
N ASN A 151 -22.18 -6.37 -23.98
CA ASN A 151 -23.38 -6.16 -23.19
C ASN A 151 -24.37 -5.17 -23.78
N VAL A 152 -23.91 -4.31 -24.67
CA VAL A 152 -24.74 -3.28 -25.32
C VAL A 152 -24.71 -3.43 -26.83
N LEU A 153 -23.57 -3.24 -27.48
CA LEU A 153 -23.50 -3.17 -28.95
C LEU A 153 -23.83 -4.48 -29.65
N GLU A 154 -23.35 -5.62 -29.12
CA GLU A 154 -23.64 -6.95 -29.71
C GLU A 154 -25.03 -7.47 -29.37
N LYS A 155 -25.81 -6.76 -28.53
CA LYS A 155 -27.17 -7.13 -28.13
C LYS A 155 -28.26 -6.36 -28.87
N MET A 156 -27.94 -5.71 -29.97
CA MET A 156 -28.93 -5.06 -30.81
C MET A 156 -30.03 -6.05 -31.22
N ASP A 157 -31.29 -5.71 -30.99
CA ASP A 157 -32.43 -6.49 -31.35
C ASP A 157 -32.83 -6.28 -32.84
N GLU A 158 -33.84 -7.02 -33.30
CA GLU A 158 -34.35 -6.94 -34.68
C GLU A 158 -34.92 -5.56 -35.04
N THR A 159 -35.23 -4.72 -34.06
CA THR A 159 -35.73 -3.34 -34.24
C THR A 159 -34.60 -2.30 -34.27
N GLY A 160 -33.34 -2.73 -34.10
CA GLY A 160 -32.19 -1.83 -34.00
C GLY A 160 -32.03 -1.19 -32.63
N LEU A 161 -32.69 -1.71 -31.59
CA LEU A 161 -32.58 -1.24 -30.20
C LEU A 161 -31.40 -1.92 -29.49
N PHE A 162 -30.50 -1.13 -28.90
CA PHE A 162 -29.40 -1.61 -28.07
C PHE A 162 -29.76 -1.60 -26.58
N LEU A 163 -30.37 -0.50 -26.08
CA LEU A 163 -30.58 -0.26 -24.67
C LEU A 163 -31.76 0.70 -24.46
N LYS A 164 -32.51 0.55 -23.38
CA LYS A 164 -33.61 1.46 -23.03
C LYS A 164 -33.53 1.90 -21.58
N GLY A 165 -33.66 3.20 -21.35
CA GLY A 165 -33.63 3.84 -20.03
C GLY A 165 -32.22 3.98 -19.47
N ASP A 166 -32.15 4.55 -18.29
CA ASP A 166 -30.88 4.70 -17.56
C ASP A 166 -30.39 3.34 -17.09
N VAL A 167 -29.15 3.05 -17.42
CA VAL A 167 -28.47 1.80 -17.04
C VAL A 167 -27.14 2.14 -16.40
N LYS A 168 -26.84 1.44 -15.30
CA LYS A 168 -25.55 1.57 -14.61
C LYS A 168 -25.00 0.20 -14.31
N VAL A 169 -23.88 -0.14 -14.95
CA VAL A 169 -23.15 -1.40 -14.72
C VAL A 169 -21.72 -1.02 -14.31
N ILE A 170 -21.49 -0.96 -13.01
CA ILE A 170 -20.21 -0.58 -12.42
C ILE A 170 -19.69 -1.72 -11.57
N HIS A 171 -18.47 -2.12 -11.83
CA HIS A 171 -17.70 -3.03 -10.99
C HIS A 171 -16.83 -2.24 -10.02
N THR A 172 -16.75 -2.72 -8.79
CA THR A 172 -15.95 -2.13 -7.71
C THR A 172 -15.00 -3.19 -7.17
N ASP A 173 -13.70 -2.91 -7.17
CA ASP A 173 -12.72 -3.72 -6.44
C ASP A 173 -12.54 -3.13 -5.05
N GLU A 174 -13.35 -3.61 -4.09
CA GLU A 174 -13.37 -3.09 -2.72
C GLU A 174 -12.04 -3.23 -2.01
N GLU A 175 -11.29 -4.30 -2.29
CA GLU A 175 -9.99 -4.50 -1.65
C GLU A 175 -8.94 -3.55 -2.20
N LYS A 176 -8.84 -3.40 -3.53
CA LYS A 176 -7.94 -2.42 -4.13
C LYS A 176 -8.31 -0.99 -3.77
N ASN A 177 -9.60 -0.67 -3.70
CA ASN A 177 -10.05 0.65 -3.25
C ASN A 177 -9.62 0.93 -1.81
N ARG A 178 -9.79 -0.02 -0.88
CA ARG A 178 -9.31 0.13 0.51
C ARG A 178 -7.80 0.32 0.58
N GLN A 179 -7.04 -0.46 -0.19
CA GLN A 179 -5.58 -0.33 -0.26
C GLN A 179 -5.17 1.03 -0.81
N TYR A 180 -5.84 1.52 -1.85
CA TYR A 180 -5.59 2.83 -2.44
C TYR A 180 -5.90 3.97 -1.47
N GLU A 181 -7.08 3.98 -0.87
CA GLU A 181 -7.50 4.98 0.13
C GLU A 181 -6.55 4.99 1.33
N TRP A 182 -6.15 3.80 1.80
CA TRP A 182 -5.18 3.66 2.86
C TRP A 182 -3.81 4.24 2.44
N LEU A 183 -3.33 3.93 1.23
CA LEU A 183 -2.07 4.46 0.69
C LEU A 183 -2.12 5.99 0.58
N GLN A 184 -3.19 6.56 0.03
CA GLN A 184 -3.37 8.01 -0.08
C GLN A 184 -3.36 8.69 1.30
N SER A 185 -4.10 8.14 2.26
CA SER A 185 -4.12 8.65 3.64
C SER A 185 -2.75 8.55 4.31
N THR A 186 -1.93 7.60 3.89
CA THR A 186 -0.60 7.34 4.43
C THR A 186 0.44 8.25 3.80
N MET A 187 0.34 8.53 2.49
CA MET A 187 1.24 9.45 1.80
C MET A 187 1.06 10.92 2.23
N SER A 188 -0.13 11.30 2.69
CA SER A 188 -0.42 12.64 3.26
C SER A 188 -0.10 12.74 4.75
N PHE A 189 0.31 11.63 5.39
CA PHE A 189 0.64 11.63 6.81
C PHE A 189 1.88 12.49 7.08
N TYR A 190 1.82 13.29 8.13
CA TYR A 190 2.94 14.07 8.66
C TYR A 190 2.86 14.09 10.18
N CYS A 191 4.00 13.98 10.84
CA CYS A 191 4.10 13.99 12.30
C CYS A 191 5.12 15.05 12.74
N ASP A 192 4.66 16.19 13.22
CA ASP A 192 5.51 17.32 13.64
C ASP A 192 6.58 16.91 14.65
N ALA A 193 6.28 15.91 15.49
CA ALA A 193 7.24 15.44 16.49
C ALA A 193 8.50 14.80 15.88
N LEU A 194 8.45 14.36 14.61
CA LEU A 194 9.61 13.79 13.92
C LEU A 194 10.48 14.85 13.23
N GLU A 195 10.06 16.12 13.18
CA GLU A 195 10.79 17.18 12.48
C GLU A 195 12.11 17.50 13.16
N GLY A 196 13.20 17.42 12.39
CA GLY A 196 14.55 17.78 12.84
C GLY A 196 15.18 16.85 13.87
N VAL A 197 14.55 15.71 14.24
CA VAL A 197 15.09 14.79 15.24
C VAL A 197 16.40 14.16 14.79
N THR A 198 17.26 13.81 15.75
CA THR A 198 18.51 13.07 15.50
C THR A 198 18.25 11.57 15.67
N VAL A 199 18.54 10.79 14.62
CA VAL A 199 18.33 9.34 14.60
C VAL A 199 19.68 8.62 14.48
N ASN A 200 19.96 7.70 15.42
CA ASN A 200 21.03 6.73 15.31
C ASN A 200 20.45 5.38 14.86
N ALA A 201 20.81 4.91 13.67
CA ALA A 201 20.27 3.69 13.08
C ALA A 201 21.34 2.59 13.03
N LEU A 202 21.25 1.62 13.91
CA LEU A 202 22.09 0.42 13.95
C LEU A 202 21.39 -0.68 13.18
N GLY A 203 22.00 -1.21 12.10
CA GLY A 203 21.33 -2.20 11.27
C GLY A 203 22.29 -2.93 10.31
N ASP A 204 21.67 -3.64 9.39
CA ASP A 204 22.36 -4.45 8.39
C ASP A 204 22.26 -3.87 6.96
N SER A 205 22.02 -4.71 5.95
CA SER A 205 21.91 -4.31 4.54
C SER A 205 20.70 -3.44 4.23
N TYR A 206 19.66 -3.51 5.07
CA TYR A 206 18.44 -2.73 4.90
C TYR A 206 18.68 -1.23 5.15
N PHE A 207 19.55 -0.91 6.10
CA PHE A 207 19.97 0.47 6.35
C PHE A 207 21.18 0.89 5.51
N ALA A 208 22.09 -0.05 5.21
CA ALA A 208 23.24 0.23 4.35
C ALA A 208 22.85 0.57 2.90
N GLY A 209 21.61 0.35 2.51
CA GLY A 209 21.13 0.65 1.16
C GLY A 209 21.82 -0.16 0.08
N ASN A 210 22.11 -1.45 0.34
CA ASN A 210 22.81 -2.31 -0.60
C ASN A 210 22.13 -2.34 -1.97
N GLY A 211 22.84 -1.83 -3.00
CA GLY A 211 22.37 -1.79 -4.38
C GLY A 211 21.47 -0.59 -4.74
N ILE A 212 21.12 0.27 -3.78
CA ILE A 212 20.24 1.44 -4.02
C ILE A 212 20.80 2.75 -3.45
N GLY A 213 21.77 2.71 -2.51
CA GLY A 213 22.27 3.85 -1.75
C GLY A 213 21.45 4.13 -0.48
N GLU A 214 22.12 4.65 0.55
CA GLU A 214 21.51 4.93 1.87
C GLU A 214 20.36 5.94 1.78
N GLU A 215 20.52 6.95 0.93
CA GLU A 215 19.54 8.01 0.70
C GLU A 215 18.23 7.52 0.11
N ASN A 216 18.24 6.36 -0.53
CA ASN A 216 17.07 5.73 -1.15
C ASN A 216 16.44 4.63 -0.28
N THR A 217 16.98 4.37 0.91
CA THR A 217 16.29 3.52 1.90
C THR A 217 15.07 4.23 2.47
N TRP A 218 14.11 3.48 3.01
CA TRP A 218 12.96 4.09 3.67
C TRP A 218 13.37 5.10 4.76
N LEU A 219 14.47 4.80 5.47
CA LEU A 219 15.01 5.65 6.52
C LEU A 219 15.64 6.92 5.95
N GLY A 220 16.40 6.83 4.85
CA GLY A 220 16.95 7.99 4.14
C GLY A 220 15.86 8.90 3.57
N LEU A 221 14.80 8.30 3.00
CA LEU A 221 13.64 9.03 2.51
C LEU A 221 12.89 9.74 3.64
N LEU A 222 12.73 9.08 4.79
CA LEU A 222 12.14 9.66 5.98
C LEU A 222 12.99 10.82 6.52
N GLY A 223 14.30 10.64 6.58
CA GLY A 223 15.26 11.69 6.96
C GLY A 223 15.11 12.94 6.09
N THR A 224 14.98 12.76 4.78
CA THR A 224 14.75 13.86 3.83
C THR A 224 13.40 14.54 4.07
N LYS A 225 12.33 13.76 4.29
CA LYS A 225 10.97 14.29 4.50
C LYS A 225 10.87 15.20 5.72
N TYR A 226 11.53 14.83 6.82
CA TYR A 226 11.44 15.52 8.12
C TYR A 226 12.66 16.39 8.47
N GLY A 227 13.65 16.49 7.58
CA GLY A 227 14.89 17.21 7.88
C GLY A 227 15.68 16.61 9.05
N MET A 228 15.58 15.27 9.25
CA MET A 228 16.22 14.58 10.35
C MET A 228 17.74 14.55 10.21
N GLN A 229 18.47 14.54 11.34
CA GLN A 229 19.89 14.25 11.38
C GLN A 229 20.09 12.72 11.46
N MET A 230 20.41 12.11 10.31
CA MET A 230 20.54 10.66 10.20
C MET A 230 21.97 10.20 10.40
N ASN A 231 22.26 9.47 11.49
CA ASN A 231 23.51 8.76 11.71
C ASN A 231 23.32 7.28 11.40
N ASN A 232 23.64 6.88 10.17
CA ASN A 232 23.45 5.53 9.69
C ASN A 232 24.66 4.64 10.00
N TYR A 233 24.44 3.60 10.82
CA TYR A 233 25.43 2.58 11.18
C TYR A 233 25.06 1.22 10.56
N GLY A 234 24.30 1.20 9.48
CA GLY A 234 23.98 0.00 8.71
C GLY A 234 25.24 -0.61 8.06
N LYS A 235 25.41 -1.92 8.16
CA LYS A 235 26.48 -2.66 7.48
C LYS A 235 25.94 -3.93 6.87
N GLY A 236 26.09 -4.08 5.56
CA GLY A 236 25.60 -5.25 4.84
C GLY A 236 26.10 -6.57 5.43
N GLY A 237 25.17 -7.50 5.65
CA GLY A 237 25.46 -8.82 6.22
C GLY A 237 25.71 -8.83 7.73
N SER A 238 25.49 -7.72 8.45
CA SER A 238 25.67 -7.62 9.89
C SER A 238 24.69 -8.52 10.64
N THR A 239 25.18 -9.28 11.61
CA THR A 239 24.36 -10.01 12.60
C THR A 239 24.17 -9.16 13.85
N ILE A 240 23.12 -9.42 14.61
CA ILE A 240 22.96 -8.87 15.97
C ILE A 240 24.00 -9.49 16.89
N SER A 241 24.09 -10.83 16.85
CA SER A 241 25.02 -11.62 17.69
C SER A 241 26.43 -11.71 17.09
N ASN A 242 27.42 -11.94 17.92
CA ASN A 242 28.79 -12.26 17.50
C ASN A 242 29.06 -13.79 17.47
N TYR A 243 28.02 -14.60 17.30
CA TYR A 243 28.14 -16.06 17.09
C TYR A 243 29.00 -16.37 15.87
N VAL A 244 28.75 -15.67 14.76
CA VAL A 244 29.52 -15.75 13.53
C VAL A 244 30.51 -14.58 13.48
N THR A 245 31.79 -14.86 13.70
CA THR A 245 32.83 -13.83 13.85
C THR A 245 33.42 -13.37 12.52
N SER A 246 33.44 -14.21 11.49
CA SER A 246 34.14 -13.91 10.24
C SER A 246 33.28 -13.04 9.32
N GLY A 247 33.70 -11.80 9.12
CA GLY A 247 33.18 -10.89 8.09
C GLY A 247 31.77 -10.33 8.32
N ARG A 248 31.21 -10.46 9.54
CA ARG A 248 29.80 -10.08 9.81
C ARG A 248 29.62 -8.73 10.51
N ASN A 249 30.67 -8.12 11.04
CA ASN A 249 30.56 -6.85 11.78
C ASN A 249 29.39 -6.86 12.79
N PRO A 250 29.40 -7.73 13.80
CA PRO A 250 28.28 -7.91 14.71
C PRO A 250 27.86 -6.58 15.37
N MET A 251 26.58 -6.39 15.55
CA MET A 251 26.04 -5.16 16.14
C MET A 251 26.40 -5.05 17.62
N CYS A 252 26.42 -6.16 18.35
CA CYS A 252 26.80 -6.17 19.77
C CYS A 252 28.27 -5.75 20.02
N ASP A 253 29.13 -5.83 18.99
CA ASP A 253 30.54 -5.42 19.12
C ASP A 253 30.77 -3.92 18.76
N ARG A 254 29.77 -3.23 18.19
CA ARG A 254 29.95 -1.89 17.63
C ARG A 254 28.92 -0.83 18.02
N TYR A 255 27.84 -1.19 18.72
CA TYR A 255 26.78 -0.25 19.10
C TYR A 255 27.30 0.92 19.95
N MET A 256 28.32 0.69 20.77
CA MET A 256 28.92 1.76 21.60
C MET A 256 29.69 2.82 20.78
N ASN A 257 29.99 2.55 19.50
CA ASN A 257 30.72 3.49 18.63
C ASN A 257 29.81 4.52 17.95
N MET A 258 28.49 4.48 18.22
CA MET A 258 27.53 5.44 17.66
C MET A 258 27.72 6.84 18.30
N ALA A 259 27.31 7.89 17.57
CA ALA A 259 27.36 9.28 18.05
C ALA A 259 26.62 9.47 19.38
N MET A 260 27.07 10.42 20.20
CA MET A 260 26.49 10.63 21.54
C MET A 260 25.08 11.21 21.54
N ASN A 261 24.69 11.93 20.49
CA ASN A 261 23.39 12.57 20.39
C ASN A 261 22.42 11.71 19.61
N ALA A 262 21.28 11.42 20.20
CA ALA A 262 20.15 10.82 19.51
C ALA A 262 18.84 11.09 20.28
N ASP A 263 17.79 11.42 19.56
CA ASP A 263 16.41 11.44 20.05
C ASP A 263 15.76 10.07 19.87
N ILE A 264 16.13 9.39 18.79
CA ILE A 264 15.64 8.07 18.42
C ILE A 264 16.81 7.15 18.09
N ILE A 265 16.79 5.94 18.61
CA ILE A 265 17.74 4.87 18.25
C ILE A 265 16.93 3.71 17.66
N ILE A 266 17.28 3.31 16.44
CA ILE A 266 16.67 2.17 15.78
C ILE A 266 17.68 1.03 15.73
N VAL A 267 17.31 -0.15 16.25
CA VAL A 267 18.08 -1.39 16.14
C VAL A 267 17.33 -2.33 15.19
N GLU A 268 17.85 -2.49 13.98
CA GLU A 268 17.25 -3.33 12.95
C GLU A 268 18.12 -4.56 12.68
N GLY A 269 17.51 -5.76 12.55
CA GLY A 269 18.29 -6.95 12.20
C GLY A 269 17.55 -8.26 12.43
N GLY A 270 18.36 -9.33 12.58
CA GLY A 270 17.88 -10.69 12.81
C GLY A 270 17.81 -11.55 11.54
N ARG A 271 17.74 -10.95 10.32
CA ARG A 271 17.74 -11.71 9.09
C ARG A 271 19.05 -12.47 8.88
N ASN A 272 20.18 -11.84 9.18
CA ASN A 272 21.47 -12.48 9.04
C ASN A 272 21.72 -13.51 10.14
N ASP A 273 21.22 -13.28 11.35
CA ASP A 273 21.26 -14.27 12.44
C ASP A 273 20.49 -15.53 12.05
N PHE A 274 19.28 -15.40 11.51
CA PHE A 274 18.50 -16.51 10.95
C PHE A 274 19.26 -17.23 9.82
N ASN A 275 19.85 -16.48 8.88
CA ASN A 275 20.57 -17.07 7.75
C ASN A 275 21.82 -17.86 8.16
N HIS A 276 22.35 -17.60 9.34
CA HIS A 276 23.56 -18.25 9.89
C HIS A 276 23.29 -19.17 11.06
N ASP A 277 22.02 -19.54 11.30
CA ASP A 277 21.63 -20.46 12.36
C ASP A 277 22.14 -20.06 13.76
N VAL A 278 22.15 -18.75 14.03
CA VAL A 278 22.51 -18.23 15.35
C VAL A 278 21.54 -18.80 16.39
N PRO A 279 22.00 -19.38 17.51
CA PRO A 279 21.11 -19.81 18.57
C PRO A 279 20.27 -18.65 19.10
N ILE A 280 18.97 -18.86 19.29
CA ILE A 280 18.07 -17.78 19.76
C ILE A 280 18.40 -17.38 21.19
N GLY A 281 18.58 -18.34 22.10
CA GLY A 281 18.84 -18.11 23.52
C GLY A 281 17.58 -17.75 24.31
N GLU A 282 17.71 -17.73 25.63
CA GLU A 282 16.64 -17.31 26.54
C GLU A 282 16.43 -15.79 26.46
N VAL A 283 15.21 -15.34 26.79
CA VAL A 283 14.81 -13.93 26.69
C VAL A 283 15.67 -13.00 27.59
N ASP A 284 16.09 -13.48 28.74
CA ASP A 284 16.91 -12.74 29.71
C ASP A 284 18.41 -13.04 29.60
N SER A 285 18.85 -13.81 28.59
CA SER A 285 20.25 -14.12 28.34
C SER A 285 21.09 -12.84 28.14
N GLN A 286 22.35 -12.89 28.57
CA GLN A 286 23.38 -11.88 28.29
C GLN A 286 24.53 -12.47 27.44
N ASP A 287 24.37 -13.71 26.93
CA ASP A 287 25.35 -14.36 26.08
C ASP A 287 25.27 -13.80 24.66
N THR A 288 26.26 -12.99 24.27
CA THR A 288 26.36 -12.39 22.94
C THR A 288 26.52 -13.40 21.80
N LYS A 289 26.68 -14.70 22.11
CA LYS A 289 26.66 -15.80 21.12
C LYS A 289 25.24 -16.24 20.77
N THR A 290 24.24 -15.76 21.49
CA THR A 290 22.82 -15.99 21.17
C THR A 290 22.19 -14.70 20.66
N PHE A 291 21.12 -14.83 19.90
CA PHE A 291 20.39 -13.69 19.34
C PHE A 291 19.80 -12.80 20.44
N SER A 292 19.02 -13.41 21.37
CA SER A 292 18.40 -12.69 22.48
C SER A 292 19.42 -12.07 23.41
N GLY A 293 20.49 -12.80 23.73
CA GLY A 293 21.55 -12.31 24.62
C GLY A 293 22.33 -11.13 24.03
N ALA A 294 22.66 -11.18 22.75
CA ALA A 294 23.31 -10.07 22.06
C ALA A 294 22.41 -8.83 21.99
N LEU A 295 21.09 -9.04 21.74
CA LEU A 295 20.13 -7.95 21.72
C LEU A 295 19.96 -7.30 23.08
N ASN A 296 19.89 -8.09 24.17
CA ASN A 296 19.88 -7.57 25.53
C ASN A 296 21.12 -6.72 25.85
N VAL A 297 22.31 -7.20 25.50
CA VAL A 297 23.56 -6.43 25.69
C VAL A 297 23.53 -5.09 24.94
N ILE A 298 23.02 -5.09 23.71
CA ILE A 298 22.86 -3.86 22.92
C ILE A 298 21.88 -2.92 23.64
N ILE A 299 20.68 -3.37 24.00
CA ILE A 299 19.64 -2.51 24.58
C ILE A 299 20.09 -1.97 25.93
N ASP A 300 20.62 -2.79 26.83
CA ASP A 300 21.15 -2.38 28.13
C ASP A 300 22.23 -1.30 28.00
N GLY A 301 23.12 -1.46 27.04
CA GLY A 301 24.18 -0.50 26.77
C GLY A 301 23.67 0.80 26.16
N LEU A 302 22.67 0.71 25.25
CA LEU A 302 22.04 1.88 24.64
C LEU A 302 21.22 2.68 25.65
N GLN A 303 20.45 2.03 26.53
CA GLN A 303 19.70 2.70 27.60
C GLN A 303 20.62 3.47 28.56
N LYS A 304 21.79 2.92 28.87
CA LYS A 304 22.80 3.60 29.69
C LYS A 304 23.45 4.77 28.96
N LYS A 305 23.73 4.61 27.66
CA LYS A 305 24.42 5.63 26.85
C LYS A 305 23.49 6.78 26.47
N TYR A 306 22.19 6.50 26.24
CA TYR A 306 21.20 7.45 25.76
C TYR A 306 19.92 7.40 26.63
N PRO A 307 20.00 7.85 27.90
CA PRO A 307 18.89 7.69 28.85
C PRO A 307 17.64 8.47 28.46
N GLU A 308 17.78 9.47 27.60
CA GLU A 308 16.67 10.33 27.14
C GLU A 308 16.16 9.99 25.73
N ALA A 309 16.78 9.05 25.03
CA ALA A 309 16.37 8.67 23.69
C ALA A 309 15.31 7.56 23.69
N MET A 310 14.43 7.59 22.71
CA MET A 310 13.59 6.43 22.42
C MET A 310 14.45 5.34 21.76
N ILE A 311 14.36 4.11 22.28
CA ILE A 311 14.95 2.94 21.62
C ILE A 311 13.84 2.11 21.03
N VAL A 312 13.98 1.75 19.74
CA VAL A 312 13.03 0.91 19.02
C VAL A 312 13.77 -0.22 18.29
N CYS A 313 13.35 -1.45 18.52
CA CYS A 313 13.75 -2.61 17.76
C CYS A 313 12.87 -2.74 16.51
N LEU A 314 13.46 -3.07 15.37
CA LEU A 314 12.77 -3.22 14.09
C LEU A 314 13.14 -4.57 13.47
N SER A 315 12.15 -5.42 13.20
CA SER A 315 12.39 -6.65 12.42
C SER A 315 12.61 -6.31 10.94
N ALA A 316 13.33 -7.16 10.22
CA ALA A 316 13.31 -7.17 8.77
C ALA A 316 11.95 -7.68 8.25
N TRP A 317 11.74 -7.61 6.92
CA TRP A 317 10.51 -8.07 6.25
C TRP A 317 10.26 -9.57 6.48
N ASN A 318 9.02 -10.02 6.25
CA ASN A 318 8.67 -11.43 6.29
C ASN A 318 9.59 -12.30 5.39
N PHE A 319 9.75 -13.55 5.77
CA PHE A 319 10.50 -14.52 4.99
C PHE A 319 9.70 -15.82 4.94
N PRO A 320 9.28 -16.26 3.74
CA PRO A 320 8.32 -17.36 3.62
C PRO A 320 8.92 -18.73 3.93
N ASP A 321 10.24 -18.86 3.80
CA ASP A 321 10.90 -20.17 3.89
C ASP A 321 11.44 -20.47 5.29
N SER A 322 11.50 -21.76 5.62
CA SER A 322 12.24 -22.24 6.79
C SER A 322 13.69 -22.56 6.44
N LYS A 323 14.58 -22.43 7.41
CA LYS A 323 15.98 -22.80 7.29
C LYS A 323 16.49 -23.40 8.58
N TYR A 324 17.26 -24.46 8.52
CA TYR A 324 17.79 -25.16 9.69
C TYR A 324 16.72 -25.64 10.68
N GLY A 325 15.52 -25.94 10.18
CA GLY A 325 14.39 -26.34 11.02
C GLY A 325 13.73 -25.21 11.82
N ARG A 326 14.05 -23.95 11.49
CA ARG A 326 13.48 -22.75 12.11
C ARG A 326 12.85 -21.85 11.05
N TYR A 327 11.95 -20.99 11.50
CA TYR A 327 11.36 -19.92 10.71
C TYR A 327 11.96 -18.56 11.10
N TYR A 328 11.94 -17.60 10.21
CA TYR A 328 12.38 -16.23 10.53
C TYR A 328 11.51 -15.62 11.64
N THR A 329 10.25 -16.02 11.73
CA THR A 329 9.33 -15.62 12.80
C THR A 329 9.81 -16.00 14.20
N ASP A 330 10.64 -17.04 14.35
CA ASP A 330 11.20 -17.41 15.64
C ASP A 330 12.15 -16.31 16.16
N TYR A 331 12.93 -15.70 15.27
CA TYR A 331 13.81 -14.57 15.61
C TYR A 331 13.04 -13.27 15.82
N THR A 332 12.00 -13.00 15.04
CA THR A 332 11.19 -11.79 15.22
C THR A 332 10.36 -11.84 16.50
N ASN A 333 9.86 -13.00 16.88
CA ASN A 333 9.18 -13.22 18.16
C ASN A 333 10.15 -13.11 19.34
N ALA A 334 11.39 -13.60 19.20
CA ALA A 334 12.44 -13.42 20.22
C ALA A 334 12.81 -11.93 20.38
N MET A 335 12.91 -11.18 19.27
CA MET A 335 13.15 -9.72 19.31
C MET A 335 12.02 -8.98 20.03
N GLU A 336 10.77 -9.33 19.74
CA GLU A 336 9.58 -8.79 20.42
C GLU A 336 9.62 -9.06 21.93
N ALA A 337 9.89 -10.31 22.32
CA ALA A 337 9.97 -10.69 23.73
C ALA A 337 11.11 -9.97 24.49
N VAL A 338 12.27 -9.81 23.86
CA VAL A 338 13.39 -9.05 24.45
C VAL A 338 13.02 -7.58 24.55
N ALA A 339 12.47 -6.95 23.50
CA ALA A 339 12.06 -5.56 23.52
C ALA A 339 11.01 -5.28 24.61
N GLU A 340 10.03 -6.18 24.78
CA GLU A 340 9.04 -6.11 25.85
C GLU A 340 9.68 -6.24 27.23
N SER A 341 10.57 -7.22 27.43
CA SER A 341 11.30 -7.45 28.69
C SER A 341 12.14 -6.23 29.09
N GLN A 342 12.79 -5.59 28.13
CA GLN A 342 13.63 -4.40 28.31
C GLN A 342 12.83 -3.08 28.34
N GLY A 343 11.54 -3.12 28.08
CA GLY A 343 10.67 -1.95 28.08
C GLY A 343 10.98 -0.94 26.97
N VAL A 344 11.51 -1.39 25.84
CA VAL A 344 11.73 -0.61 24.61
C VAL A 344 10.66 -0.87 23.57
N TYR A 345 10.58 -0.02 22.54
CA TYR A 345 9.59 -0.17 21.49
C TYR A 345 9.98 -1.28 20.49
N TYR A 346 8.98 -1.84 19.85
CA TYR A 346 9.17 -2.83 18.78
C TYR A 346 8.24 -2.51 17.61
N ILE A 347 8.82 -2.49 16.39
CA ILE A 347 8.09 -2.40 15.13
C ILE A 347 8.23 -3.71 14.39
N LYS A 348 7.12 -4.44 14.26
CA LYS A 348 7.06 -5.77 13.65
C LYS A 348 6.96 -5.66 12.12
N ALA A 349 8.04 -5.19 11.47
CA ALA A 349 8.02 -5.00 10.01
C ALA A 349 7.95 -6.33 9.22
N CYS A 350 8.16 -7.49 9.86
CA CYS A 350 7.89 -8.80 9.27
C CYS A 350 6.39 -9.08 9.08
N ASP A 351 5.53 -8.30 9.71
CA ASP A 351 4.08 -8.36 9.50
C ASP A 351 3.70 -7.49 8.29
N PRO A 352 3.09 -8.08 7.24
CA PRO A 352 2.65 -7.31 6.07
C PRO A 352 1.63 -6.21 6.40
N GLU A 353 0.85 -6.34 7.47
CA GLU A 353 -0.07 -5.29 7.90
C GLU A 353 0.68 -4.05 8.45
N VAL A 354 1.87 -4.26 9.03
CA VAL A 354 2.72 -3.19 9.57
C VAL A 354 3.60 -2.54 8.51
N SER A 355 4.14 -3.32 7.58
CA SER A 355 5.12 -2.82 6.60
C SER A 355 4.60 -2.72 5.18
N GLY A 356 3.47 -3.35 4.86
CA GLY A 356 2.99 -3.53 3.49
C GLY A 356 3.80 -4.52 2.66
N VAL A 357 4.83 -5.14 3.23
CA VAL A 357 5.76 -6.02 2.49
C VAL A 357 5.30 -7.46 2.55
N ASP A 358 5.02 -8.04 1.38
CA ASP A 358 4.74 -9.47 1.22
C ASP A 358 5.78 -10.14 0.32
N MET A 359 6.84 -10.67 0.94
CA MET A 359 7.90 -11.40 0.23
C MET A 359 7.46 -12.77 -0.29
N SER A 360 6.31 -13.30 0.12
CA SER A 360 5.73 -14.52 -0.44
C SER A 360 5.16 -14.30 -1.84
N SER A 361 4.65 -13.08 -2.12
CA SER A 361 4.08 -12.71 -3.41
C SER A 361 5.15 -12.50 -4.49
N SER A 362 5.11 -13.30 -5.55
CA SER A 362 6.00 -13.13 -6.70
C SER A 362 5.74 -11.81 -7.44
N ALA A 363 4.49 -11.36 -7.49
CA ALA A 363 4.11 -10.07 -8.08
C ALA A 363 4.71 -8.90 -7.31
N PHE A 364 4.66 -8.95 -5.96
CA PHE A 364 5.31 -7.97 -5.10
C PHE A 364 6.82 -7.93 -5.37
N ARG A 365 7.50 -9.08 -5.35
CA ARG A 365 8.95 -9.14 -5.59
C ARG A 365 9.35 -8.64 -6.97
N THR A 366 8.59 -8.96 -8.01
CA THR A 366 8.86 -8.49 -9.37
C THR A 366 8.83 -6.97 -9.46
N LYS A 367 7.92 -6.31 -8.74
CA LYS A 367 7.75 -4.85 -8.76
C LYS A 367 8.71 -4.13 -7.81
N TYR A 368 8.91 -4.66 -6.61
CA TYR A 368 9.49 -3.92 -5.50
C TYR A 368 10.83 -4.45 -4.98
N CYS A 369 11.32 -5.60 -5.45
CA CYS A 369 12.65 -6.09 -5.07
C CYS A 369 13.71 -5.77 -6.13
N ILE A 370 15.00 -5.80 -5.74
CA ILE A 370 16.14 -5.59 -6.64
C ILE A 370 16.13 -6.63 -7.77
N LYS A 371 15.71 -7.86 -7.44
CA LYS A 371 15.44 -8.95 -8.39
C LYS A 371 14.19 -9.69 -7.93
N SER A 372 13.42 -10.24 -8.85
CA SER A 372 12.22 -11.03 -8.53
C SER A 372 12.49 -12.28 -7.68
N SER A 373 13.73 -12.79 -7.73
CA SER A 373 14.20 -13.89 -6.89
C SER A 373 14.75 -13.45 -5.51
N ASP A 374 14.93 -12.15 -5.29
CA ASP A 374 15.40 -11.62 -4.01
C ASP A 374 14.21 -11.53 -3.04
N VAL A 375 14.31 -12.24 -1.94
CA VAL A 375 13.30 -12.28 -0.86
C VAL A 375 13.70 -11.40 0.32
N SER A 376 14.66 -10.50 0.14
CA SER A 376 15.23 -9.67 1.20
C SER A 376 15.27 -8.18 0.84
N HIS A 377 15.83 -7.84 -0.34
CA HIS A 377 16.17 -6.45 -0.63
C HIS A 377 15.18 -5.79 -1.57
N LEU A 378 14.56 -4.72 -1.09
CA LEU A 378 13.70 -3.86 -1.89
C LEU A 378 14.53 -2.96 -2.82
N ASN A 379 13.99 -2.68 -4.00
CA ASN A 379 14.49 -1.62 -4.87
C ASN A 379 13.99 -0.24 -4.41
N VAL A 380 14.38 0.83 -5.11
CA VAL A 380 13.97 2.21 -4.76
C VAL A 380 12.44 2.38 -4.74
N ALA A 381 11.73 1.74 -5.66
CA ALA A 381 10.26 1.79 -5.67
C ALA A 381 9.67 1.07 -4.45
N GLY A 382 10.26 -0.06 -4.05
CA GLY A 382 9.87 -0.78 -2.83
C GLY A 382 10.14 0.01 -1.55
N MET A 383 11.26 0.73 -1.48
CA MET A 383 11.56 1.60 -0.33
C MET A 383 10.61 2.79 -0.24
N LYS A 384 10.23 3.39 -1.37
CA LYS A 384 9.18 4.43 -1.41
C LYS A 384 7.81 3.88 -1.02
N TYR A 385 7.52 2.63 -1.37
CA TYR A 385 6.27 1.97 -1.01
C TYR A 385 6.18 1.70 0.50
N VAL A 386 7.25 1.18 1.11
CA VAL A 386 7.26 0.81 2.54
C VAL A 386 7.41 2.00 3.49
N MET A 387 8.04 3.09 3.04
CA MET A 387 8.36 4.23 3.87
C MET A 387 7.15 4.79 4.63
N PRO A 388 5.99 5.04 4.02
CA PRO A 388 4.83 5.57 4.72
C PRO A 388 4.27 4.65 5.82
N TYR A 389 4.43 3.34 5.68
CA TYR A 389 4.01 2.36 6.71
C TYR A 389 4.90 2.47 7.94
N LEU A 390 6.22 2.44 7.74
CA LEU A 390 7.19 2.54 8.82
C LEU A 390 7.21 3.94 9.45
N GLU A 391 6.94 4.97 8.69
CA GLU A 391 6.73 6.33 9.17
C GLU A 391 5.63 6.39 10.22
N LYS A 392 4.44 5.84 9.90
CA LYS A 392 3.32 5.80 10.86
C LYS A 392 3.66 5.01 12.12
N ALA A 393 4.31 3.86 11.96
CA ALA A 393 4.71 3.03 13.09
C ALA A 393 5.73 3.75 13.99
N LEU A 394 6.75 4.38 13.39
CA LEU A 394 7.77 5.12 14.12
C LEU A 394 7.18 6.36 14.81
N ALA A 395 6.32 7.11 14.12
CA ALA A 395 5.63 8.27 14.67
C ALA A 395 4.75 7.90 15.86
N ALA A 396 4.02 6.79 15.78
CA ALA A 396 3.21 6.30 16.91
C ALA A 396 4.08 5.97 18.13
N CYS A 397 5.20 5.25 17.93
CA CYS A 397 6.13 4.93 19.00
C CYS A 397 6.73 6.20 19.62
N TYR A 398 7.16 7.16 18.79
CA TYR A 398 7.81 8.38 19.29
C TYR A 398 6.83 9.32 19.99
N THR A 399 5.63 9.47 19.49
CA THR A 399 4.58 10.28 20.15
C THR A 399 4.19 9.68 21.51
N ASP A 400 4.05 8.34 21.59
CA ASP A 400 3.79 7.66 22.86
C ASP A 400 4.96 7.81 23.83
N PHE A 401 6.20 7.71 23.35
CA PHE A 401 7.41 7.95 24.17
C PHE A 401 7.44 9.37 24.74
N LEU A 402 7.19 10.40 23.91
CA LEU A 402 7.17 11.79 24.36
C LEU A 402 6.05 12.06 25.38
N SER A 403 4.92 11.38 25.25
CA SER A 403 3.80 11.54 26.20
C SER A 403 4.08 10.97 27.60
N LYS A 404 5.15 10.17 27.76
CA LYS A 404 5.57 9.53 29.01
C LYS A 404 6.74 10.25 29.69
N LYS A 405 7.32 11.25 29.04
CA LYS A 405 8.32 12.17 29.59
C LYS A 405 7.68 13.29 30.38
#